data_e1c4e39fca9d56f1d8bf299de88e32d2
#
_entry.id   e1c4e39fca9d56f1d8bf299de88e32d2
#
_cell.length_a   1.000
_cell.length_b   1.000
_cell.length_c   1.000
_cell.angle_alpha   90.00
_cell.angle_beta   90.00
_cell.angle_gamma   90.00
#
_symmetry.space_group_name_H-M   'P 1'
#
loop_
_entity.id
_entity.type
_entity.pdbx_description
1 polymer ?
#
loop_
_entity_poly.entity_id
_entity_poly.type
_entity_poly.pdbx_seq_one_letter_code
_entity_poly.pdbx_strand_id
1 'polypeptide(L)'
;MNTSRSIVSLVGMIGLTGLLAACGSDGAPSVSASGSGSGSGSGSASASGTITNFGSVYVNGKKFEANEVEVTREEQSIRCSIGPSHTCGLKKGMVVTVRGSFNGSQHVAASVRQKDAVEGLVQSVAADGLSLVVMGQTVLVDDTTIIDNNIPGQDVRNLIAGTDAVEVNGHSRPNGVIQATLIEKKPIGTVTPEVRGFVTNHSDGVKTFQIGALTVNYGTALINDMPAPTGSNWNGLFVEAKGTVFNPTTTTLAATKVEPEHPDVGDNIDEVEVEGFITKVLGPGDFFIGNTHVQTTASTEFRGGTIEEIVPGVKLSAEGPVANGVLTAKHVKFHAGVRLEGDIASIAGTSFTLVGLPGITAQVTSHTEFKDTNLSGLSIGDHVRVRGRVSGNTSVTVTRVELRSADNDVDLQGPVQSINGNVIVILGVPVDTSSMGQFESVSGSSINRADFLAAVQVNSLVKVKGKLNGSTVNWEEAELED
;
A
#
# COMPACT_ATOMS: atom_id res chain seq x y z
N MET A 1 2.61 -34.67 -62.26
CA MET A 1 2.05 -35.98 -61.93
C MET A 1 1.46 -35.80 -60.53
N ASN A 2 0.22 -35.45 -60.46
CA ASN A 2 -0.94 -36.29 -60.16
C ASN A 2 -0.91 -36.82 -58.76
N THR A 3 -1.85 -36.68 -57.86
CA THR A 3 -3.29 -36.34 -57.81
C THR A 3 -3.64 -36.26 -56.33
N SER A 4 -4.30 -35.28 -55.77
CA SER A 4 -5.74 -35.00 -55.70
C SER A 4 -6.59 -36.11 -55.05
N ARG A 5 -7.33 -35.74 -53.97
CA ARG A 5 -8.75 -35.93 -53.62
C ARG A 5 -8.94 -36.09 -52.12
N SER A 6 -9.60 -35.24 -51.42
CA SER A 6 -11.01 -34.77 -51.40
C SER A 6 -12.03 -35.79 -50.91
N ILE A 7 -12.90 -35.31 -50.00
CA ILE A 7 -14.35 -35.55 -49.84
C ILE A 7 -14.69 -36.75 -48.88
N VAL A 8 -15.68 -36.77 -47.97
CA VAL A 8 -16.95 -36.06 -47.78
C VAL A 8 -17.56 -36.45 -46.41
N SER A 9 -18.29 -35.53 -45.84
CA SER A 9 -19.39 -35.63 -44.87
C SER A 9 -20.16 -36.93 -44.77
N LEU A 10 -20.72 -37.23 -43.61
CA LEU A 10 -22.15 -37.63 -43.53
C LEU A 10 -22.78 -37.32 -42.16
N VAL A 11 -23.93 -36.72 -42.26
CA VAL A 11 -24.99 -36.42 -41.32
C VAL A 11 -25.71 -37.69 -40.89
N GLY A 12 -26.19 -37.76 -39.65
CA GLY A 12 -27.10 -38.80 -39.18
C GLY A 12 -27.93 -38.31 -38.01
N MET A 13 -29.11 -37.95 -38.27
CA MET A 13 -30.22 -37.48 -37.43
C MET A 13 -31.09 -38.66 -37.04
N ILE A 14 -32.07 -38.44 -36.12
CA ILE A 14 -33.24 -39.29 -35.74
C ILE A 14 -33.05 -40.00 -34.39
N GLY A 15 -33.87 -39.82 -33.37
CA GLY A 15 -35.21 -39.29 -33.16
C GLY A 15 -35.87 -40.03 -32.02
N LEU A 16 -36.59 -39.32 -31.31
CA LEU A 16 -38.02 -39.42 -30.98
C LEU A 16 -38.45 -40.20 -29.72
N THR A 17 -39.11 -39.41 -28.87
CA THR A 17 -40.36 -39.59 -28.12
C THR A 17 -40.46 -40.54 -26.92
N GLY A 18 -41.07 -39.98 -25.89
CA GLY A 18 -41.76 -40.63 -24.79
C GLY A 18 -42.38 -39.64 -23.82
N LEU A 19 -43.58 -39.16 -24.12
CA LEU A 19 -44.49 -38.48 -23.17
C LEU A 19 -45.11 -39.47 -22.21
N LEU A 20 -45.47 -39.01 -21.00
CA LEU A 20 -46.75 -39.19 -20.27
C LEU A 20 -46.59 -38.49 -18.93
N ALA A 21 -47.18 -37.39 -18.64
CA ALA A 21 -48.53 -36.96 -18.21
C ALA A 21 -49.05 -37.71 -16.96
N ALA A 22 -49.26 -37.00 -15.84
CA ALA A 22 -50.55 -36.49 -15.44
C ALA A 22 -50.63 -36.03 -13.98
N CYS A 23 -51.36 -34.92 -13.80
CA CYS A 23 -52.25 -34.54 -12.67
C CYS A 23 -51.61 -34.35 -11.29
N GLY A 24 -51.67 -33.21 -10.60
CA GLY A 24 -52.70 -32.19 -10.53
C GLY A 24 -53.14 -32.02 -9.08
N SER A 25 -52.94 -30.89 -8.47
CA SER A 25 -53.86 -30.32 -7.48
C SER A 25 -53.41 -28.92 -7.07
N ASP A 26 -54.39 -28.03 -7.06
CA ASP A 26 -54.34 -26.61 -6.76
C ASP A 26 -53.83 -26.29 -5.36
N GLY A 27 -52.98 -25.28 -5.25
CA GLY A 27 -52.61 -24.65 -3.98
C GLY A 27 -52.19 -23.21 -4.23
N ALA A 28 -52.94 -22.28 -3.69
CA ALA A 28 -52.81 -20.82 -3.82
C ALA A 28 -51.41 -20.29 -3.43
N PRO A 29 -51.01 -19.10 -3.95
CA PRO A 29 -49.68 -18.54 -3.68
C PRO A 29 -49.60 -17.99 -2.27
N SER A 30 -48.77 -18.60 -1.46
CA SER A 30 -48.30 -17.98 -0.20
C SER A 30 -47.21 -16.96 -0.51
N VAL A 31 -47.48 -15.69 -0.30
CA VAL A 31 -46.49 -14.65 -0.25
C VAL A 31 -45.54 -14.91 0.93
N SER A 32 -44.41 -15.51 0.65
CA SER A 32 -43.32 -15.59 1.61
C SER A 32 -42.62 -14.24 1.69
N ALA A 33 -42.68 -13.66 2.86
CA ALA A 33 -41.91 -12.48 3.22
C ALA A 33 -40.43 -12.71 2.89
N SER A 34 -39.83 -11.79 2.15
CA SER A 34 -38.41 -11.70 1.93
C SER A 34 -37.69 -11.50 3.26
N GLY A 35 -37.26 -12.56 3.87
CA GLY A 35 -36.23 -12.52 4.88
C GLY A 35 -34.95 -12.03 4.24
N SER A 36 -34.40 -10.93 4.71
CA SER A 36 -33.06 -10.51 4.47
C SER A 36 -32.10 -11.58 5.03
N GLY A 37 -31.82 -12.59 4.24
CA GLY A 37 -30.74 -13.51 4.50
C GLY A 37 -29.43 -12.75 4.22
N SER A 38 -28.68 -12.42 5.25
CA SER A 38 -27.25 -12.24 5.12
C SER A 38 -26.68 -13.57 4.65
N GLY A 39 -26.62 -13.75 3.34
CA GLY A 39 -25.92 -14.86 2.72
C GLY A 39 -24.47 -14.72 3.06
N SER A 40 -23.91 -15.64 3.85
CA SER A 40 -22.48 -15.81 3.97
C SER A 40 -21.96 -16.22 2.59
N GLY A 41 -21.52 -15.25 1.79
CA GLY A 41 -20.91 -15.50 0.50
C GLY A 41 -19.63 -16.31 0.69
N SER A 42 -19.33 -17.18 -0.26
CA SER A 42 -18.02 -17.83 -0.36
C SER A 42 -17.46 -17.52 -1.73
N GLY A 43 -16.15 -17.32 -1.81
CA GLY A 43 -15.49 -16.95 -3.06
C GLY A 43 -13.96 -16.94 -2.95
N SER A 44 -13.35 -16.50 -4.02
CA SER A 44 -11.91 -16.29 -4.07
C SER A 44 -11.53 -15.00 -3.36
N ALA A 45 -10.40 -15.02 -2.64
CA ALA A 45 -9.88 -13.85 -1.93
C ALA A 45 -8.39 -13.64 -2.16
N SER A 46 -7.96 -12.39 -2.19
CA SER A 46 -6.54 -12.04 -2.22
C SER A 46 -6.28 -10.76 -1.41
N ALA A 47 -5.08 -10.64 -0.84
CA ALA A 47 -4.63 -9.41 -0.23
C ALA A 47 -3.17 -9.17 -0.56
N SER A 48 -2.83 -7.91 -0.93
CA SER A 48 -1.46 -7.47 -1.17
C SER A 48 -1.11 -6.29 -0.27
N GLY A 49 -0.02 -6.43 0.50
CA GLY A 49 0.43 -5.43 1.44
C GLY A 49 1.40 -5.98 2.46
N THR A 50 1.56 -5.25 3.56
CA THR A 50 2.56 -5.54 4.58
C THR A 50 2.06 -6.57 5.59
N ILE A 51 2.90 -7.56 5.93
CA ILE A 51 2.63 -8.47 7.05
C ILE A 51 2.72 -7.71 8.37
N THR A 52 1.61 -7.63 9.09
CA THR A 52 1.52 -6.92 10.37
C THR A 52 1.63 -7.84 11.57
N ASN A 53 1.18 -9.10 11.46
CA ASN A 53 1.19 -10.06 12.57
C ASN A 53 1.23 -11.52 12.10
N PHE A 54 1.52 -12.43 13.06
CA PHE A 54 1.50 -13.88 12.91
C PHE A 54 0.63 -14.55 13.98
N GLY A 55 0.24 -15.79 13.70
CA GLY A 55 -0.72 -16.61 14.44
C GLY A 55 -1.78 -17.19 13.47
N SER A 56 -1.71 -16.70 12.31
CA SER A 56 -2.13 -16.85 10.93
C SER A 56 -1.32 -15.83 10.14
N VAL A 57 -1.61 -15.52 8.90
CA VAL A 57 -0.97 -14.37 8.23
C VAL A 57 -1.93 -13.18 8.25
N TYR A 58 -1.45 -12.05 8.76
CA TYR A 58 -2.20 -10.79 8.77
C TYR A 58 -1.59 -9.83 7.76
N VAL A 59 -2.37 -9.44 6.77
CA VAL A 59 -1.97 -8.47 5.74
C VAL A 59 -3.01 -7.37 5.70
N ASN A 60 -2.58 -6.11 5.83
CA ASN A 60 -3.45 -4.93 5.89
C ASN A 60 -4.53 -5.02 6.99
N GLY A 61 -4.22 -5.67 8.14
CA GLY A 61 -5.20 -5.95 9.18
C GLY A 61 -6.13 -7.15 8.92
N LYS A 62 -6.21 -7.67 7.69
CA LYS A 62 -7.03 -8.82 7.32
C LYS A 62 -6.32 -10.11 7.69
N LYS A 63 -7.01 -10.99 8.43
CA LYS A 63 -6.51 -12.30 8.86
C LYS A 63 -6.79 -13.37 7.82
N PHE A 64 -5.76 -14.10 7.41
CA PHE A 64 -5.88 -15.33 6.62
C PHE A 64 -5.39 -16.53 7.43
N GLU A 65 -6.25 -17.51 7.66
CA GLU A 65 -5.83 -18.79 8.23
C GLU A 65 -4.86 -19.49 7.27
N ALA A 66 -3.70 -19.90 7.79
CA ALA A 66 -2.58 -20.33 6.95
C ALA A 66 -2.02 -21.68 7.43
N ASN A 67 -2.81 -22.74 7.26
CA ASN A 67 -2.44 -24.12 7.53
C ASN A 67 -2.01 -24.79 6.23
N GLU A 68 -0.80 -25.37 6.18
CA GLU A 68 -0.27 -26.06 4.98
C GLU A 68 -0.29 -25.19 3.70
N VAL A 69 0.10 -23.93 3.85
CA VAL A 69 0.12 -22.94 2.77
C VAL A 69 1.42 -23.04 1.97
N GLU A 70 1.33 -22.78 0.66
CA GLU A 70 2.50 -22.62 -0.18
C GLU A 70 3.07 -21.22 0.00
N VAL A 71 4.31 -21.12 0.49
CA VAL A 71 5.04 -19.85 0.63
C VAL A 71 6.13 -19.80 -0.42
N THR A 72 6.04 -18.81 -1.31
CA THR A 72 7.06 -18.50 -2.31
C THR A 72 7.78 -17.22 -1.89
N ARG A 73 9.09 -17.31 -1.70
CA ARG A 73 9.98 -16.17 -1.51
C ARG A 73 10.92 -16.13 -2.70
N GLU A 74 10.89 -15.04 -3.43
CA GLU A 74 11.57 -14.94 -4.72
C GLU A 74 11.18 -16.12 -5.63
N GLU A 75 12.11 -17.00 -5.95
CA GLU A 75 11.91 -18.19 -6.81
C GLU A 75 11.80 -19.51 -6.00
N GLN A 76 11.86 -19.44 -4.66
CA GLN A 76 11.84 -20.62 -3.80
C GLN A 76 10.47 -20.82 -3.15
N SER A 77 9.87 -21.99 -3.35
CA SER A 77 8.60 -22.38 -2.74
C SER A 77 8.78 -23.46 -1.69
N ILE A 78 8.11 -23.30 -0.57
CA ILE A 78 8.00 -24.29 0.51
C ILE A 78 6.56 -24.40 0.97
N ARG A 79 6.17 -25.58 1.47
CA ARG A 79 4.89 -25.74 2.18
C ARG A 79 5.11 -25.69 3.68
N CYS A 80 4.32 -24.87 4.36
CA CYS A 80 4.42 -24.69 5.79
C CYS A 80 3.11 -24.17 6.40
N SER A 81 2.98 -24.29 7.72
CA SER A 81 1.88 -23.68 8.48
C SER A 81 2.40 -22.40 9.14
N ILE A 82 1.67 -21.28 8.95
CA ILE A 82 2.05 -19.99 9.48
C ILE A 82 1.35 -19.78 10.83
N GLY A 83 2.08 -20.07 11.91
CA GLY A 83 1.69 -19.81 13.29
C GLY A 83 2.60 -18.76 13.93
N PRO A 84 2.46 -18.50 15.24
CA PRO A 84 3.32 -17.53 15.95
C PRO A 84 4.82 -17.85 15.88
N SER A 85 5.18 -19.13 15.73
CA SER A 85 6.57 -19.63 15.68
C SER A 85 6.77 -20.49 14.42
N HIS A 86 6.51 -19.92 13.25
CA HIS A 86 6.65 -20.65 11.99
C HIS A 86 8.09 -20.64 11.47
N THR A 87 8.39 -21.60 10.58
CA THR A 87 9.70 -21.74 9.91
C THR A 87 9.63 -21.37 8.42
N CYS A 88 8.59 -20.66 8.02
CA CYS A 88 8.32 -20.31 6.61
C CYS A 88 9.25 -19.21 6.05
N GLY A 89 10.14 -18.64 6.87
CA GLY A 89 11.04 -17.56 6.47
C GLY A 89 10.36 -16.20 6.28
N LEU A 90 9.06 -16.08 6.59
CA LEU A 90 8.36 -14.80 6.55
C LEU A 90 8.65 -13.99 7.82
N LYS A 91 8.66 -12.66 7.70
CA LYS A 91 8.85 -11.70 8.79
C LYS A 91 7.78 -10.61 8.76
N LYS A 92 7.50 -10.00 9.91
CA LYS A 92 6.73 -8.75 9.95
C LYS A 92 7.45 -7.68 9.14
N GLY A 93 6.70 -6.85 8.45
CA GLY A 93 7.25 -5.84 7.56
C GLY A 93 7.49 -6.33 6.13
N MET A 94 7.51 -7.64 5.85
CA MET A 94 7.55 -8.13 4.48
C MET A 94 6.28 -7.75 3.73
N VAL A 95 6.44 -7.28 2.49
CA VAL A 95 5.32 -7.06 1.57
C VAL A 95 5.03 -8.35 0.84
N VAL A 96 3.80 -8.81 0.93
CA VAL A 96 3.37 -10.10 0.38
C VAL A 96 2.06 -9.96 -0.38
N THR A 97 1.81 -10.93 -1.26
CA THR A 97 0.48 -11.22 -1.77
C THR A 97 0.02 -12.56 -1.24
N VAL A 98 -1.12 -12.57 -0.55
CA VAL A 98 -1.82 -13.76 -0.10
C VAL A 98 -2.95 -14.05 -1.07
N ARG A 99 -3.06 -15.29 -1.55
CA ARG A 99 -4.21 -15.76 -2.34
C ARG A 99 -4.89 -16.90 -1.61
N GLY A 100 -6.20 -16.96 -1.71
CA GLY A 100 -6.98 -18.00 -1.05
C GLY A 100 -8.47 -17.89 -1.33
N SER A 101 -9.26 -18.14 -0.31
CA SER A 101 -10.72 -18.09 -0.38
C SER A 101 -11.30 -17.48 0.89
N PHE A 102 -12.54 -17.05 0.80
CA PHE A 102 -13.33 -16.66 1.97
C PHE A 102 -14.62 -17.46 2.07
N ASN A 103 -15.12 -17.62 3.29
CA ASN A 103 -16.43 -18.16 3.60
C ASN A 103 -17.03 -17.36 4.76
N GLY A 104 -17.99 -16.51 4.45
CA GLY A 104 -18.42 -15.48 5.36
C GLY A 104 -17.30 -14.49 5.70
N SER A 105 -16.98 -14.34 6.98
CA SER A 105 -15.88 -13.48 7.46
C SER A 105 -14.52 -14.21 7.59
N GLN A 106 -14.47 -15.51 7.33
CA GLN A 106 -13.24 -16.30 7.47
C GLN A 106 -12.50 -16.37 6.14
N HIS A 107 -11.25 -15.93 6.14
CA HIS A 107 -10.33 -16.07 5.00
C HIS A 107 -9.33 -17.19 5.26
N VAL A 108 -9.04 -17.97 4.21
CA VAL A 108 -8.09 -19.09 4.25
C VAL A 108 -7.07 -18.89 3.14
N ALA A 109 -5.80 -18.85 3.51
CA ALA A 109 -4.70 -18.74 2.55
C ALA A 109 -4.44 -20.08 1.85
N ALA A 110 -4.27 -20.06 0.55
CA ALA A 110 -3.74 -21.16 -0.25
C ALA A 110 -2.27 -20.94 -0.60
N SER A 111 -1.87 -19.69 -0.84
CA SER A 111 -0.49 -19.31 -1.12
C SER A 111 -0.15 -17.94 -0.54
N VAL A 112 1.13 -17.76 -0.22
CA VAL A 112 1.73 -16.47 0.15
C VAL A 112 2.97 -16.28 -0.71
N ARG A 113 3.02 -15.17 -1.44
CA ARG A 113 4.17 -14.79 -2.26
C ARG A 113 4.81 -13.52 -1.71
N GLN A 114 6.11 -13.56 -1.48
CA GLN A 114 6.91 -12.42 -1.04
C GLN A 114 7.92 -12.08 -2.15
N LYS A 115 8.11 -10.80 -2.38
CA LYS A 115 9.08 -10.25 -3.33
C LYS A 115 9.71 -9.01 -2.75
N ASP A 116 11.03 -8.87 -2.97
CA ASP A 116 11.76 -7.69 -2.51
C ASP A 116 11.57 -6.50 -3.47
N ALA A 117 11.60 -5.29 -2.94
CA ALA A 117 11.58 -4.09 -3.77
C ALA A 117 12.95 -3.83 -4.40
N VAL A 118 14.02 -4.04 -3.63
CA VAL A 118 15.41 -3.99 -4.09
C VAL A 118 16.30 -4.83 -3.18
N GLU A 119 17.20 -5.61 -3.76
CA GLU A 119 18.28 -6.32 -3.06
C GLU A 119 19.63 -5.92 -3.67
N GLY A 120 20.56 -5.44 -2.84
CA GLY A 120 21.89 -5.08 -3.34
C GLY A 120 22.71 -4.16 -2.47
N LEU A 121 23.75 -3.60 -3.05
CA LEU A 121 24.76 -2.79 -2.39
C LEU A 121 24.19 -1.43 -1.94
N VAL A 122 24.45 -1.08 -0.70
CA VAL A 122 24.18 0.27 -0.16
C VAL A 122 25.19 1.24 -0.75
N GLN A 123 24.72 2.28 -1.45
CA GLN A 123 25.58 3.32 -2.03
C GLN A 123 25.79 4.51 -1.11
N SER A 124 24.77 4.88 -0.36
CA SER A 124 24.82 5.96 0.64
C SER A 124 23.73 5.81 1.68
N VAL A 125 23.95 6.41 2.84
CA VAL A 125 22.96 6.55 3.92
C VAL A 125 22.91 8.01 4.32
N ALA A 126 21.72 8.58 4.43
CA ALA A 126 21.53 9.95 4.88
C ALA A 126 21.90 10.09 6.37
N ALA A 127 22.50 11.22 6.74
CA ALA A 127 22.98 11.47 8.09
C ALA A 127 21.87 11.48 9.16
N ASP A 128 20.63 11.80 8.75
CA ASP A 128 19.43 11.77 9.60
C ASP A 128 18.84 10.34 9.76
N GLY A 129 19.30 9.37 8.95
CA GLY A 129 18.79 7.99 8.96
C GLY A 129 17.41 7.83 8.29
N LEU A 130 16.87 8.89 7.67
CA LEU A 130 15.53 8.86 7.06
C LEU A 130 15.53 8.36 5.61
N SER A 131 16.72 8.12 5.03
CA SER A 131 16.82 7.52 3.71
C SER A 131 18.18 6.86 3.47
N LEU A 132 18.21 5.95 2.52
CA LEU A 132 19.44 5.38 1.96
C LEU A 132 19.27 5.16 0.46
N VAL A 133 20.39 4.97 -0.24
CA VAL A 133 20.39 4.62 -1.66
C VAL A 133 20.92 3.20 -1.80
N VAL A 134 20.14 2.34 -2.44
CA VAL A 134 20.46 0.95 -2.73
C VAL A 134 20.35 0.76 -4.23
N MET A 135 21.45 0.45 -4.90
CA MET A 135 21.48 0.23 -6.37
C MET A 135 20.75 1.31 -7.18
N GLY A 136 20.95 2.58 -6.82
CA GLY A 136 20.30 3.71 -7.51
C GLY A 136 18.84 3.93 -7.13
N GLN A 137 18.29 3.14 -6.20
CA GLN A 137 16.95 3.36 -5.66
C GLN A 137 17.01 4.21 -4.39
N THR A 138 16.23 5.26 -4.32
CA THR A 138 16.01 6.00 -3.08
C THR A 138 15.05 5.22 -2.21
N VAL A 139 15.51 4.80 -1.03
CA VAL A 139 14.74 4.06 -0.03
C VAL A 139 14.48 4.99 1.14
N LEU A 140 13.21 5.26 1.42
CA LEU A 140 12.77 6.06 2.58
C LEU A 140 12.59 5.16 3.79
N VAL A 141 13.03 5.66 4.93
CA VAL A 141 12.95 5.01 6.24
C VAL A 141 12.12 5.89 7.16
N ASP A 142 11.21 5.30 7.91
CA ASP A 142 10.43 5.99 8.94
C ASP A 142 10.28 5.11 10.18
N ASP A 143 9.54 5.58 11.17
CA ASP A 143 9.32 4.91 12.45
C ASP A 143 8.50 3.61 12.33
N THR A 144 7.83 3.38 11.20
CA THR A 144 7.14 2.12 10.89
C THR A 144 8.03 1.11 10.18
N THR A 145 9.20 1.54 9.67
CA THR A 145 10.17 0.67 9.01
C THR A 145 10.85 -0.25 10.03
N ILE A 146 10.71 -1.54 9.85
CA ILE A 146 11.41 -2.52 10.67
C ILE A 146 12.85 -2.63 10.19
N ILE A 147 13.81 -2.38 11.09
CA ILE A 147 15.23 -2.59 10.83
C ILE A 147 15.64 -3.89 11.50
N ASP A 148 16.14 -4.84 10.73
CA ASP A 148 16.51 -6.18 11.24
C ASP A 148 17.66 -6.09 12.27
N ASN A 149 17.67 -7.03 13.22
CA ASN A 149 18.63 -7.09 14.32
C ASN A 149 20.08 -7.30 13.84
N ASN A 150 20.30 -7.75 12.61
CA ASN A 150 21.63 -7.89 12.03
C ASN A 150 22.26 -6.55 11.59
N ILE A 151 21.47 -5.45 11.62
CA ILE A 151 21.97 -4.09 11.50
C ILE A 151 22.22 -3.55 12.91
N PRO A 152 23.46 -3.18 13.27
CA PRO A 152 23.80 -2.76 14.62
C PRO A 152 22.90 -1.64 15.13
N GLY A 153 22.35 -1.81 16.34
CA GLY A 153 21.43 -0.84 16.95
C GLY A 153 20.10 -0.67 16.25
N GLN A 154 19.79 -1.52 15.26
CA GLN A 154 18.59 -1.37 14.40
C GLN A 154 18.49 0.04 13.79
N ASP A 155 19.63 0.55 13.31
CA ASP A 155 19.77 1.90 12.77
C ASP A 155 20.53 1.85 11.44
N VAL A 156 19.87 2.29 10.38
CA VAL A 156 20.45 2.30 9.02
C VAL A 156 21.74 3.12 8.91
N ARG A 157 21.96 4.10 9.82
CA ARG A 157 23.20 4.89 9.88
C ARG A 157 24.43 4.05 10.18
N ASN A 158 24.25 2.85 10.71
CA ASN A 158 25.33 1.89 10.97
C ASN A 158 25.61 0.95 9.78
N LEU A 159 24.93 1.13 8.66
CA LEU A 159 25.30 0.48 7.40
C LEU A 159 26.50 1.19 6.76
N ILE A 160 27.42 0.42 6.20
CA ILE A 160 28.64 0.93 5.56
C ILE A 160 28.44 0.98 4.05
N ALA A 161 28.29 2.19 3.53
CA ALA A 161 28.17 2.42 2.09
C ALA A 161 29.37 1.84 1.31
N GLY A 162 29.09 1.23 0.17
CA GLY A 162 30.09 0.58 -0.68
C GLY A 162 30.57 -0.80 -0.17
N THR A 163 30.08 -1.25 0.99
CA THR A 163 30.47 -2.52 1.62
C THR A 163 29.27 -3.38 1.98
N ASP A 164 28.26 -2.80 2.60
CA ASP A 164 27.08 -3.55 3.04
C ASP A 164 26.06 -3.72 1.94
N ALA A 165 25.42 -4.88 1.90
CA ALA A 165 24.28 -5.16 1.06
C ALA A 165 23.03 -5.36 1.92
N VAL A 166 21.88 -4.96 1.39
CA VAL A 166 20.59 -5.10 2.06
C VAL A 166 19.55 -5.67 1.12
N GLU A 167 18.59 -6.38 1.71
CA GLU A 167 17.28 -6.71 1.15
C GLU A 167 16.27 -5.71 1.71
N VAL A 168 15.51 -5.07 0.84
CA VAL A 168 14.51 -4.09 1.20
C VAL A 168 13.13 -4.56 0.75
N ASN A 169 12.27 -4.79 1.71
CA ASN A 169 10.84 -4.92 1.46
C ASN A 169 10.20 -3.53 1.58
N GLY A 170 9.26 -3.22 0.72
CA GLY A 170 8.65 -1.91 0.73
C GLY A 170 7.65 -1.71 -0.40
N HIS A 171 6.99 -0.57 -0.34
CA HIS A 171 6.03 -0.14 -1.34
C HIS A 171 6.65 0.85 -2.32
N SER A 172 6.37 0.66 -3.61
CA SER A 172 6.75 1.62 -4.64
C SER A 172 5.97 2.92 -4.48
N ARG A 173 6.68 4.04 -4.56
CA ARG A 173 6.13 5.40 -4.61
C ARG A 173 6.36 6.00 -6.02
N PRO A 174 5.78 7.17 -6.31
CA PRO A 174 6.09 7.89 -7.54
C PRO A 174 7.61 8.10 -7.73
N ASN A 175 8.05 8.21 -8.98
CA ASN A 175 9.43 8.50 -9.36
C ASN A 175 10.47 7.44 -8.94
N GLY A 176 10.05 6.19 -8.74
CA GLY A 176 10.96 5.09 -8.39
C GLY A 176 11.46 5.11 -6.95
N VAL A 177 10.86 5.91 -6.07
CA VAL A 177 11.15 5.91 -4.64
C VAL A 177 10.52 4.68 -3.99
N ILE A 178 11.20 4.06 -3.04
CA ILE A 178 10.71 2.92 -2.25
C ILE A 178 10.47 3.40 -0.82
N GLN A 179 9.27 3.19 -0.29
CA GLN A 179 9.01 3.30 1.13
C GLN A 179 9.29 1.96 1.78
N ALA A 180 10.36 1.85 2.55
CA ALA A 180 10.73 0.61 3.21
C ALA A 180 9.73 0.25 4.32
N THR A 181 9.44 -1.04 4.43
CA THR A 181 8.67 -1.66 5.52
C THR A 181 9.53 -2.61 6.35
N LEU A 182 10.56 -3.22 5.71
CA LEU A 182 11.58 -4.02 6.37
C LEU A 182 12.90 -3.85 5.62
N ILE A 183 14.00 -3.66 6.36
CA ILE A 183 15.37 -3.63 5.84
C ILE A 183 16.19 -4.68 6.56
N GLU A 184 16.78 -5.60 5.80
CA GLU A 184 17.63 -6.68 6.30
C GLU A 184 19.03 -6.57 5.70
N LYS A 185 20.07 -6.63 6.56
CA LYS A 185 21.44 -6.73 6.06
C LYS A 185 21.73 -8.16 5.59
N LYS A 186 22.31 -8.29 4.41
CA LYS A 186 22.69 -9.57 3.83
C LYS A 186 24.21 -9.74 3.77
N PRO A 187 24.74 -10.97 3.92
CA PRO A 187 26.16 -11.21 3.70
C PRO A 187 26.53 -10.88 2.26
N ILE A 188 27.56 -10.08 2.06
CA ILE A 188 28.06 -9.78 0.73
C ILE A 188 28.52 -11.07 0.04
N GLY A 189 28.17 -11.26 -1.23
CA GLY A 189 28.45 -12.50 -1.98
C GLY A 189 27.32 -13.55 -1.93
N THR A 190 26.30 -13.37 -1.07
CA THR A 190 25.05 -14.15 -1.13
C THR A 190 23.92 -13.39 -1.80
N VAL A 191 24.13 -12.10 -2.06
CA VAL A 191 23.15 -11.19 -2.64
C VAL A 191 23.12 -11.36 -4.16
N THR A 192 21.93 -11.50 -4.71
CA THR A 192 21.68 -11.36 -6.14
C THR A 192 21.17 -9.94 -6.39
N PRO A 193 21.95 -9.04 -7.04
CA PRO A 193 21.48 -7.71 -7.34
C PRO A 193 20.15 -7.75 -8.11
N GLU A 194 19.13 -7.20 -7.49
CA GLU A 194 17.75 -7.24 -7.97
C GLU A 194 17.01 -5.94 -7.69
N VAL A 195 16.16 -5.52 -8.60
CA VAL A 195 15.31 -4.35 -8.45
C VAL A 195 13.97 -4.53 -9.15
N ARG A 196 12.92 -4.06 -8.52
CA ARG A 196 11.58 -3.94 -9.13
C ARG A 196 11.19 -2.48 -9.26
N GLY A 197 10.61 -2.12 -10.40
CA GLY A 197 10.16 -0.76 -10.61
C GLY A 197 9.68 -0.47 -12.03
N PHE A 198 9.21 0.76 -12.20
CA PHE A 198 8.76 1.24 -13.51
C PHE A 198 9.94 1.56 -14.42
N VAL A 199 9.89 1.03 -15.62
CA VAL A 199 10.86 1.32 -16.67
C VAL A 199 10.70 2.76 -17.14
N THR A 200 11.83 3.45 -17.22
CA THR A 200 11.98 4.75 -17.86
C THR A 200 13.17 4.74 -18.80
N ASN A 201 13.23 5.69 -19.72
CA ASN A 201 14.36 5.85 -20.63
C ASN A 201 14.79 4.56 -21.37
N HIS A 202 13.82 3.70 -21.70
CA HIS A 202 14.10 2.50 -22.49
C HIS A 202 14.64 2.86 -23.86
N SER A 203 15.71 2.19 -24.25
CA SER A 203 16.36 2.33 -25.56
C SER A 203 16.76 0.96 -26.10
N ASP A 204 16.03 0.50 -27.11
CA ASP A 204 16.33 -0.76 -27.79
C ASP A 204 17.69 -0.70 -28.52
N GLY A 205 18.08 0.45 -29.04
CA GLY A 205 19.32 0.61 -29.79
C GLY A 205 20.59 0.35 -28.96
N VAL A 206 20.58 0.75 -27.68
CA VAL A 206 21.70 0.54 -26.75
C VAL A 206 21.42 -0.55 -25.70
N LYS A 207 20.25 -1.20 -25.79
CA LYS A 207 19.83 -2.28 -24.88
C LYS A 207 19.87 -1.89 -23.40
N THR A 208 19.36 -0.69 -23.10
CA THR A 208 19.29 -0.18 -21.73
C THR A 208 17.92 0.39 -21.41
N PHE A 209 17.59 0.42 -20.12
CA PHE A 209 16.52 1.21 -19.55
C PHE A 209 16.89 1.66 -18.13
N GLN A 210 16.06 2.47 -17.50
CA GLN A 210 16.26 2.89 -16.11
C GLN A 210 15.12 2.44 -15.21
N ILE A 211 15.45 2.14 -13.94
CA ILE A 211 14.52 2.03 -12.82
C ILE A 211 15.08 2.97 -11.74
N GLY A 212 14.35 4.03 -11.39
CA GLY A 212 14.91 5.10 -10.56
C GLY A 212 16.17 5.68 -11.21
N ALA A 213 17.27 5.75 -10.47
CA ALA A 213 18.56 6.18 -11.00
C ALA A 213 19.43 5.03 -11.54
N LEU A 214 18.98 3.76 -11.39
CA LEU A 214 19.71 2.60 -11.89
C LEU A 214 19.58 2.48 -13.41
N THR A 215 20.69 2.39 -14.11
CA THR A 215 20.72 1.96 -15.51
C THR A 215 20.82 0.43 -15.58
N VAL A 216 19.86 -0.20 -16.20
CA VAL A 216 19.83 -1.65 -16.46
C VAL A 216 20.28 -1.91 -17.89
N ASN A 217 21.39 -2.61 -18.07
CA ASN A 217 21.85 -3.11 -19.36
C ASN A 217 21.32 -4.54 -19.54
N TYR A 218 20.42 -4.72 -20.52
CA TYR A 218 19.78 -6.00 -20.80
C TYR A 218 20.29 -6.67 -22.08
N GLY A 219 21.41 -6.21 -22.62
CA GLY A 219 21.93 -6.70 -23.91
C GLY A 219 22.22 -8.20 -23.95
N THR A 220 22.48 -8.83 -22.81
CA THR A 220 22.74 -10.28 -22.68
C THR A 220 21.74 -10.98 -21.76
N ALA A 221 20.72 -10.26 -21.30
CA ALA A 221 19.73 -10.78 -20.38
C ALA A 221 18.74 -11.74 -21.06
N LEU A 222 18.27 -12.72 -20.31
CA LEU A 222 17.07 -13.47 -20.65
C LEU A 222 15.86 -12.56 -20.47
N ILE A 223 15.12 -12.39 -21.55
CA ILE A 223 13.90 -11.57 -21.57
C ILE A 223 12.70 -12.51 -21.53
N ASN A 224 12.05 -12.63 -20.39
CA ASN A 224 10.87 -13.48 -20.22
C ASN A 224 9.60 -12.61 -20.30
N ASP A 225 8.64 -13.07 -21.08
CA ASP A 225 7.28 -12.51 -21.18
C ASP A 225 7.17 -11.00 -21.44
N MET A 226 8.30 -10.33 -21.72
CA MET A 226 8.33 -8.93 -22.11
C MET A 226 7.92 -8.77 -23.57
N PRO A 227 7.28 -7.65 -23.95
CA PRO A 227 7.11 -7.31 -25.36
C PRO A 227 8.45 -7.25 -26.07
N ALA A 228 8.49 -7.64 -27.36
CA ALA A 228 9.72 -7.47 -28.15
C ALA A 228 10.20 -6.01 -28.06
N PRO A 229 11.48 -5.75 -27.73
CA PRO A 229 11.96 -4.39 -27.52
C PRO A 229 11.96 -3.64 -28.85
N THR A 230 11.33 -2.46 -28.86
CA THR A 230 11.24 -1.59 -30.04
C THR A 230 11.24 -0.13 -29.59
N GLY A 231 12.29 0.61 -29.88
CA GLY A 231 12.43 2.01 -29.47
C GLY A 231 12.36 2.16 -27.96
N SER A 232 11.28 2.76 -27.45
CA SER A 232 11.06 3.03 -26.02
C SER A 232 9.78 2.34 -25.48
N ASN A 233 9.33 1.26 -26.11
CA ASN A 233 8.04 0.63 -25.83
C ASN A 233 7.89 0.02 -24.42
N TRP A 234 9.01 -0.18 -23.68
CA TRP A 234 8.96 -0.67 -22.31
C TRP A 234 8.72 0.43 -21.27
N ASN A 235 8.81 1.72 -21.68
CA ASN A 235 8.54 2.81 -20.73
C ASN A 235 7.15 2.68 -20.09
N GLY A 236 7.14 2.73 -18.76
CA GLY A 236 5.93 2.59 -17.95
C GLY A 236 5.54 1.15 -17.60
N LEU A 237 6.24 0.14 -18.12
CA LEU A 237 6.08 -1.24 -17.63
C LEU A 237 6.70 -1.37 -16.23
N PHE A 238 6.05 -2.12 -15.36
CA PHE A 238 6.62 -2.50 -14.07
C PHE A 238 7.33 -3.84 -14.25
N VAL A 239 8.62 -3.88 -13.95
CA VAL A 239 9.48 -5.04 -14.25
C VAL A 239 10.34 -5.41 -13.05
N GLU A 240 10.80 -6.65 -13.05
CA GLU A 240 11.93 -7.12 -12.27
C GLU A 240 13.18 -7.20 -13.16
N ALA A 241 14.31 -6.72 -12.65
CA ALA A 241 15.61 -6.87 -13.27
C ALA A 241 16.58 -7.50 -12.27
N LYS A 242 17.10 -8.69 -12.60
CA LYS A 242 18.12 -9.40 -11.82
C LYS A 242 19.43 -9.43 -12.57
N GLY A 243 20.55 -9.37 -11.84
CA GLY A 243 21.88 -9.45 -12.44
C GLY A 243 22.91 -9.99 -11.47
N THR A 244 24.12 -10.18 -11.97
CA THR A 244 25.25 -10.68 -11.15
C THR A 244 26.29 -9.60 -10.88
N VAL A 245 26.29 -8.51 -11.66
CA VAL A 245 27.28 -7.44 -11.57
C VAL A 245 26.58 -6.09 -11.50
N PHE A 246 26.73 -5.44 -10.36
CA PHE A 246 26.35 -4.04 -10.15
C PHE A 246 27.62 -3.18 -10.09
N ASN A 247 27.69 -2.14 -10.90
CA ASN A 247 28.77 -1.15 -10.88
C ASN A 247 28.30 0.10 -10.11
N PRO A 248 28.78 0.33 -8.88
CA PRO A 248 28.35 1.45 -8.06
C PRO A 248 28.82 2.82 -8.58
N THR A 249 29.92 2.86 -9.36
CA THR A 249 30.45 4.12 -9.91
C THR A 249 29.57 4.67 -11.03
N THR A 250 29.03 3.79 -11.88
CA THR A 250 28.15 4.16 -13.00
C THR A 250 26.69 3.92 -12.70
N THR A 251 26.37 3.39 -11.51
CA THR A 251 25.02 2.96 -11.10
C THR A 251 24.37 2.10 -12.20
N THR A 252 25.10 1.06 -12.66
CA THR A 252 24.67 0.20 -13.74
C THR A 252 24.60 -1.26 -13.31
N LEU A 253 23.48 -1.92 -13.61
CA LEU A 253 23.29 -3.37 -13.46
C LEU A 253 23.47 -4.05 -14.81
N ALA A 254 24.38 -5.00 -14.90
CA ALA A 254 24.42 -5.96 -16.00
C ALA A 254 23.36 -7.03 -15.73
N ALA A 255 22.19 -6.88 -16.35
CA ALA A 255 21.09 -7.79 -16.12
C ALA A 255 21.33 -9.16 -16.75
N THR A 256 20.97 -10.21 -16.04
CA THR A 256 20.92 -11.59 -16.53
C THR A 256 19.49 -12.02 -16.84
N LYS A 257 18.49 -11.38 -16.22
CA LYS A 257 17.07 -11.64 -16.42
C LYS A 257 16.28 -10.33 -16.32
N VAL A 258 15.28 -10.16 -17.19
CA VAL A 258 14.27 -9.10 -17.12
C VAL A 258 12.93 -9.73 -17.42
N GLU A 259 11.95 -9.48 -16.55
CA GLU A 259 10.58 -9.98 -16.71
C GLU A 259 9.55 -8.95 -16.23
N PRO A 260 8.32 -8.97 -16.79
CA PRO A 260 7.27 -8.06 -16.34
C PRO A 260 6.75 -8.51 -14.97
N GLU A 261 6.50 -7.57 -14.12
CA GLU A 261 5.86 -7.80 -12.84
C GLU A 261 4.39 -7.41 -12.91
N HIS A 262 3.54 -8.41 -12.94
CA HIS A 262 2.10 -8.24 -12.86
C HIS A 262 1.64 -8.16 -11.40
N PRO A 263 0.53 -7.48 -11.11
CA PRO A 263 -0.09 -7.57 -9.80
C PRO A 263 -0.39 -9.03 -9.46
N ASP A 264 0.24 -9.55 -8.41
CA ASP A 264 0.08 -10.96 -8.01
C ASP A 264 -1.29 -11.27 -7.38
N VAL A 265 -2.20 -10.29 -7.36
CA VAL A 265 -3.55 -10.45 -6.76
C VAL A 265 -4.46 -11.45 -7.49
N GLY A 266 -4.14 -11.78 -8.74
CA GLY A 266 -4.91 -12.71 -9.58
C GLY A 266 -5.92 -12.01 -10.48
N ASP A 267 -6.46 -12.77 -11.44
CA ASP A 267 -7.55 -12.35 -12.31
C ASP A 267 -8.86 -13.01 -11.88
N ASN A 268 -9.98 -12.30 -12.03
CA ASN A 268 -11.34 -12.80 -11.69
C ASN A 268 -11.44 -13.28 -10.23
N ILE A 269 -10.98 -12.44 -9.30
CA ILE A 269 -11.05 -12.66 -7.85
C ILE A 269 -12.22 -11.84 -7.28
N ASP A 270 -13.04 -12.50 -6.43
CA ASP A 270 -14.27 -11.90 -5.90
C ASP A 270 -14.01 -10.83 -4.84
N GLU A 271 -12.94 -10.98 -4.06
CA GLU A 271 -12.53 -10.05 -3.02
C GLU A 271 -11.01 -9.88 -3.04
N VAL A 272 -10.55 -8.69 -3.37
CA VAL A 272 -9.13 -8.31 -3.36
C VAL A 272 -8.98 -7.06 -2.51
N GLU A 273 -7.95 -7.04 -1.67
CA GLU A 273 -7.49 -5.84 -0.97
C GLU A 273 -6.04 -5.56 -1.34
N VAL A 274 -5.76 -4.33 -1.73
CA VAL A 274 -4.41 -3.87 -2.06
C VAL A 274 -4.08 -2.63 -1.25
N GLU A 275 -2.96 -2.64 -0.54
CA GLU A 275 -2.42 -1.49 0.18
C GLU A 275 -1.13 -1.03 -0.48
N GLY A 276 -0.94 0.27 -0.57
CA GLY A 276 0.28 0.87 -1.08
C GLY A 276 0.13 2.36 -1.37
N PHE A 277 1.10 2.90 -2.08
CA PHE A 277 1.07 4.29 -2.52
C PHE A 277 0.49 4.40 -3.92
N ILE A 278 -0.26 5.47 -4.16
CA ILE A 278 -0.69 5.85 -5.51
C ILE A 278 0.56 6.21 -6.30
N THR A 279 0.84 5.47 -7.35
CA THR A 279 2.00 5.69 -8.24
C THR A 279 1.62 6.52 -9.45
N LYS A 280 0.38 6.40 -9.93
CA LYS A 280 -0.12 7.07 -11.12
C LYS A 280 -1.62 7.30 -11.04
N VAL A 281 -2.10 8.44 -11.55
CA VAL A 281 -3.52 8.75 -11.73
C VAL A 281 -3.78 8.95 -13.20
N LEU A 282 -4.79 8.27 -13.74
CA LEU A 282 -5.22 8.37 -15.15
C LEU A 282 -6.39 9.35 -15.30
N GLY A 283 -7.21 9.48 -14.27
CA GLY A 283 -8.37 10.36 -14.20
C GLY A 283 -9.06 10.27 -12.84
N PRO A 284 -10.15 11.01 -12.62
CA PRO A 284 -10.90 10.93 -11.38
C PRO A 284 -11.35 9.49 -11.11
N GLY A 285 -10.89 8.93 -9.98
CA GLY A 285 -11.21 7.55 -9.59
C GLY A 285 -10.59 6.45 -10.44
N ASP A 286 -9.62 6.77 -11.31
CA ASP A 286 -8.89 5.82 -12.15
C ASP A 286 -7.39 5.99 -11.89
N PHE A 287 -6.75 5.04 -11.19
CA PHE A 287 -5.41 5.20 -10.65
C PHE A 287 -4.71 3.85 -10.39
N PHE A 288 -3.43 3.91 -10.02
CA PHE A 288 -2.64 2.74 -9.65
C PHE A 288 -2.17 2.83 -8.20
N ILE A 289 -2.35 1.73 -7.46
CA ILE A 289 -1.68 1.48 -6.19
C ILE A 289 -0.50 0.55 -6.50
N GLY A 290 0.74 1.03 -6.32
CA GLY A 290 1.89 0.31 -6.84
C GLY A 290 1.74 0.07 -8.35
N ASN A 291 1.67 -1.19 -8.76
CA ASN A 291 1.38 -1.61 -10.13
C ASN A 291 -0.06 -2.15 -10.33
N THR A 292 -0.91 -2.12 -9.31
CA THR A 292 -2.30 -2.58 -9.41
C THR A 292 -3.20 -1.47 -9.92
N HIS A 293 -3.89 -1.69 -11.02
CA HIS A 293 -4.87 -0.76 -11.59
C HIS A 293 -6.16 -0.81 -10.78
N VAL A 294 -6.63 0.34 -10.32
CA VAL A 294 -7.83 0.52 -9.49
C VAL A 294 -8.77 1.51 -10.14
N GLN A 295 -10.04 1.15 -10.20
CA GLN A 295 -11.12 2.04 -10.63
C GLN A 295 -12.20 2.14 -9.55
N THR A 296 -12.69 3.35 -9.33
CA THR A 296 -13.84 3.61 -8.46
C THR A 296 -15.13 3.73 -9.26
N THR A 297 -16.26 3.60 -8.59
CA THR A 297 -17.61 3.78 -9.14
C THR A 297 -18.38 4.78 -8.29
N ALA A 298 -19.57 5.14 -8.72
CA ALA A 298 -20.46 6.00 -7.91
C ALA A 298 -20.89 5.37 -6.56
N SER A 299 -20.72 4.06 -6.42
CA SER A 299 -21.03 3.32 -5.18
C SER A 299 -19.79 3.03 -4.32
N THR A 300 -18.60 3.51 -4.72
CA THR A 300 -17.39 3.33 -3.91
C THR A 300 -17.48 4.15 -2.63
N GLU A 301 -17.26 3.50 -1.50
CA GLU A 301 -17.17 4.17 -0.20
C GLU A 301 -15.73 4.63 0.06
N PHE A 302 -15.59 5.91 0.44
CA PHE A 302 -14.31 6.50 0.80
C PHE A 302 -14.20 6.67 2.32
N ARG A 303 -13.08 6.27 2.90
CA ARG A 303 -12.79 6.42 4.33
C ARG A 303 -11.49 7.18 4.52
N GLY A 304 -11.48 8.16 5.43
CA GLY A 304 -10.31 8.97 5.74
C GLY A 304 -9.85 9.94 4.64
N GLY A 305 -10.64 10.12 3.57
CA GLY A 305 -10.35 11.02 2.47
C GLY A 305 -11.44 11.03 1.42
N THR A 306 -11.22 11.77 0.33
CA THR A 306 -12.17 11.93 -0.79
C THR A 306 -11.53 11.57 -2.13
N ILE A 307 -12.35 11.47 -3.20
CA ILE A 307 -11.87 11.13 -4.55
C ILE A 307 -10.87 12.17 -5.08
N GLU A 308 -11.03 13.44 -4.71
CA GLU A 308 -10.14 14.53 -5.11
C GLU A 308 -8.76 14.42 -4.45
N GLU A 309 -8.67 13.67 -3.35
CA GLU A 309 -7.41 13.41 -2.64
C GLU A 309 -6.64 12.20 -3.19
N ILE A 310 -7.18 11.53 -4.21
CA ILE A 310 -6.47 10.47 -4.95
C ILE A 310 -5.41 11.13 -5.84
N VAL A 311 -4.20 11.25 -5.30
CA VAL A 311 -3.06 11.85 -5.99
C VAL A 311 -1.80 11.02 -5.77
N PRO A 312 -0.82 11.06 -6.69
CA PRO A 312 0.43 10.31 -6.53
C PRO A 312 1.11 10.58 -5.19
N GLY A 313 1.61 9.53 -4.55
CA GLY A 313 2.31 9.59 -3.25
C GLY A 313 1.41 9.44 -2.02
N VAL A 314 0.10 9.47 -2.16
CA VAL A 314 -0.82 9.15 -1.06
C VAL A 314 -0.85 7.64 -0.81
N LYS A 315 -0.76 7.22 0.45
CA LYS A 315 -0.93 5.82 0.85
C LYS A 315 -2.41 5.54 1.10
N LEU A 316 -2.93 4.50 0.49
CA LEU A 316 -4.30 4.02 0.71
C LEU A 316 -4.41 2.52 0.49
N SER A 317 -5.51 1.94 0.92
CA SER A 317 -5.95 0.62 0.47
C SER A 317 -7.22 0.73 -0.36
N ALA A 318 -7.39 -0.23 -1.29
CA ALA A 318 -8.59 -0.40 -2.07
C ALA A 318 -9.05 -1.85 -1.97
N GLU A 319 -10.35 -2.04 -1.75
CA GLU A 319 -10.99 -3.35 -1.67
C GLU A 319 -12.11 -3.48 -2.69
N GLY A 320 -12.15 -4.61 -3.39
CA GLY A 320 -13.19 -4.91 -4.37
C GLY A 320 -12.84 -6.13 -5.22
N PRO A 321 -13.70 -6.51 -6.18
CA PRO A 321 -13.39 -7.57 -7.14
C PRO A 321 -12.35 -7.13 -8.17
N VAL A 322 -11.56 -8.09 -8.65
CA VAL A 322 -10.67 -7.91 -9.81
C VAL A 322 -11.22 -8.66 -11.00
N ALA A 323 -11.32 -7.97 -12.12
CA ALA A 323 -11.65 -8.55 -13.41
C ALA A 323 -10.79 -7.92 -14.52
N ASN A 324 -10.23 -8.73 -15.40
CA ASN A 324 -9.35 -8.28 -16.50
C ASN A 324 -8.18 -7.39 -16.01
N GLY A 325 -7.60 -7.71 -14.85
CA GLY A 325 -6.48 -6.98 -14.26
C GLY A 325 -6.84 -5.63 -13.61
N VAL A 326 -8.13 -5.28 -13.50
CA VAL A 326 -8.60 -4.05 -12.88
C VAL A 326 -9.37 -4.36 -11.61
N LEU A 327 -8.98 -3.74 -10.49
CA LEU A 327 -9.71 -3.76 -9.23
C LEU A 327 -10.81 -2.70 -9.28
N THR A 328 -12.08 -3.12 -9.25
CA THR A 328 -13.22 -2.22 -9.10
C THR A 328 -13.48 -2.01 -7.61
N ALA A 329 -13.07 -0.85 -7.09
CA ALA A 329 -13.10 -0.59 -5.66
C ALA A 329 -14.53 -0.43 -5.13
N LYS A 330 -14.89 -1.23 -4.13
CA LYS A 330 -16.06 -1.04 -3.26
C LYS A 330 -15.72 -0.08 -2.12
N HIS A 331 -14.52 -0.21 -1.56
CA HIS A 331 -14.00 0.64 -0.50
C HIS A 331 -12.63 1.18 -0.87
N VAL A 332 -12.37 2.45 -0.54
CA VAL A 332 -11.06 3.09 -0.61
C VAL A 332 -10.80 3.73 0.74
N LYS A 333 -9.68 3.36 1.37
CA LYS A 333 -9.28 3.83 2.69
C LYS A 333 -7.94 4.53 2.62
N PHE A 334 -7.87 5.75 3.12
CA PHE A 334 -6.64 6.55 3.13
C PHE A 334 -5.84 6.26 4.40
N HIS A 335 -4.59 5.84 4.24
CA HIS A 335 -3.66 5.60 5.33
C HIS A 335 -2.69 6.77 5.49
N ALA A 336 -3.15 7.85 6.09
CA ALA A 336 -2.26 8.89 6.57
C ALA A 336 -2.08 8.68 8.07
N GLY A 337 -0.91 8.25 8.50
CA GLY A 337 -0.60 8.09 9.93
C GLY A 337 -0.73 9.41 10.69
N VAL A 338 -0.47 10.55 10.02
CA VAL A 338 -0.68 11.90 10.54
C VAL A 338 -1.40 12.76 9.52
N ARG A 339 -2.43 13.46 9.97
CA ARG A 339 -3.06 14.57 9.28
C ARG A 339 -3.17 15.75 10.23
N LEU A 340 -2.71 16.90 9.77
CA LEU A 340 -2.87 18.17 10.47
C LEU A 340 -3.57 19.14 9.54
N GLU A 341 -4.44 19.99 10.07
CA GLU A 341 -5.05 21.10 9.33
C GLU A 341 -5.13 22.31 10.25
N GLY A 342 -4.81 23.50 9.73
CA GLY A 342 -4.85 24.75 10.45
C GLY A 342 -3.96 25.83 9.84
N ASP A 343 -3.94 26.99 10.46
CA ASP A 343 -3.13 28.11 10.02
C ASP A 343 -1.67 27.94 10.43
N ILE A 344 -0.73 28.33 9.56
CA ILE A 344 0.69 28.31 9.88
C ILE A 344 0.98 29.35 10.97
N ALA A 345 1.50 28.87 12.11
CA ALA A 345 1.90 29.70 13.24
C ALA A 345 3.32 30.23 13.10
N SER A 346 4.24 29.43 12.59
CA SER A 346 5.64 29.79 12.39
C SER A 346 6.28 28.97 11.27
N ILE A 347 7.30 29.50 10.62
CA ILE A 347 8.14 28.83 9.64
C ILE A 347 9.59 29.01 10.05
N ALA A 348 10.35 27.92 10.13
CA ALA A 348 11.78 27.90 10.49
C ALA A 348 12.54 26.95 9.56
N GLY A 349 13.21 27.50 8.54
CA GLY A 349 13.92 26.71 7.55
C GLY A 349 13.01 25.76 6.77
N THR A 350 13.18 24.45 6.98
CA THR A 350 12.36 23.39 6.36
C THR A 350 11.26 22.88 7.29
N SER A 351 10.98 23.56 8.40
CA SER A 351 9.91 23.16 9.32
C SER A 351 8.92 24.29 9.56
N PHE A 352 7.70 23.92 9.94
CA PHE A 352 6.66 24.85 10.37
C PHE A 352 5.78 24.26 11.47
N THR A 353 5.03 25.13 12.15
CA THR A 353 4.07 24.77 13.18
C THR A 353 2.69 25.32 12.83
N LEU A 354 1.63 24.77 13.41
CA LEU A 354 0.26 25.21 13.18
C LEU A 354 -0.34 25.82 14.46
N VAL A 355 -1.19 26.82 14.27
CA VAL A 355 -1.98 27.43 15.37
C VAL A 355 -2.95 26.37 15.91
N GLY A 356 -3.11 26.32 17.23
CA GLY A 356 -4.00 25.34 17.89
C GLY A 356 -3.40 23.95 18.10
N LEU A 357 -2.26 23.64 17.47
CA LEU A 357 -1.54 22.37 17.60
C LEU A 357 -0.14 22.59 18.24
N PRO A 358 -0.11 23.01 19.53
CA PRO A 358 1.15 23.40 20.15
C PRO A 358 2.11 22.24 20.31
N GLY A 359 3.40 22.51 20.02
CA GLY A 359 4.47 21.52 20.15
C GLY A 359 4.67 20.64 18.92
N ILE A 360 3.68 20.52 18.02
CA ILE A 360 3.87 19.73 16.80
C ILE A 360 4.74 20.53 15.81
N THR A 361 5.82 19.87 15.35
CA THR A 361 6.69 20.38 14.30
C THR A 361 6.51 19.57 13.03
N ALA A 362 6.07 20.23 11.97
CA ALA A 362 5.94 19.66 10.62
C ALA A 362 7.25 19.86 9.86
N GLN A 363 8.00 18.80 9.62
CA GLN A 363 9.29 18.81 8.94
C GLN A 363 9.13 18.48 7.46
N VAL A 364 9.40 19.43 6.59
CA VAL A 364 9.44 19.29 5.14
C VAL A 364 10.78 18.67 4.73
N THR A 365 10.73 17.75 3.77
CA THR A 365 11.90 17.09 3.18
C THR A 365 11.95 17.31 1.68
N SER A 366 13.02 16.84 1.02
CA SER A 366 13.12 16.83 -0.45
C SER A 366 12.06 15.93 -1.13
N HIS A 367 11.36 15.09 -0.37
CA HIS A 367 10.33 14.18 -0.85
C HIS A 367 8.91 14.65 -0.50
N THR A 368 8.77 15.83 0.11
CA THR A 368 7.47 16.42 0.39
C THR A 368 6.81 16.91 -0.89
N GLU A 369 5.60 16.45 -1.13
CA GLU A 369 4.77 16.94 -2.24
C GLU A 369 4.04 18.23 -1.84
N PHE A 370 3.94 19.17 -2.75
CA PHE A 370 3.18 20.41 -2.56
C PHE A 370 2.07 20.49 -3.59
N LYS A 371 0.87 20.84 -3.14
CA LYS A 371 -0.27 21.15 -4.00
C LYS A 371 -0.67 22.60 -3.83
N ASP A 372 -0.79 23.32 -4.95
CA ASP A 372 -1.17 24.72 -5.05
C ASP A 372 -0.20 25.70 -4.36
N THR A 373 1.00 25.25 -3.97
CA THR A 373 2.06 26.01 -3.31
C THR A 373 3.42 25.32 -3.46
N ASN A 374 4.44 25.86 -2.81
CA ASN A 374 5.74 25.24 -2.53
C ASN A 374 6.27 25.79 -1.21
N LEU A 375 7.40 25.26 -0.69
CA LEU A 375 7.92 25.66 0.62
C LEU A 375 8.19 27.17 0.71
N SER A 376 8.73 27.79 -0.34
CA SER A 376 9.02 29.24 -0.37
C SER A 376 7.78 30.10 -0.59
N GLY A 377 6.68 29.53 -0.98
CA GLY A 377 5.39 30.19 -1.17
C GLY A 377 4.50 30.17 0.08
N LEU A 378 4.89 29.39 1.11
CA LEU A 378 4.15 29.34 2.37
C LEU A 378 4.45 30.59 3.22
N SER A 379 3.42 31.12 3.87
CA SER A 379 3.48 32.29 4.75
C SER A 379 2.78 32.00 6.08
N ILE A 380 3.17 32.70 7.13
CA ILE A 380 2.46 32.67 8.42
C ILE A 380 1.02 33.15 8.19
N GLY A 381 0.05 32.41 8.70
CA GLY A 381 -1.37 32.64 8.52
C GLY A 381 -1.99 31.91 7.33
N ASP A 382 -1.20 31.26 6.47
CA ASP A 382 -1.77 30.40 5.43
C ASP A 382 -2.45 29.19 6.07
N HIS A 383 -3.68 28.88 5.61
CA HIS A 383 -4.39 27.68 6.02
C HIS A 383 -3.90 26.49 5.19
N VAL A 384 -3.41 25.44 5.85
CA VAL A 384 -2.82 24.30 5.18
C VAL A 384 -3.33 22.98 5.73
N ARG A 385 -3.45 22.00 4.84
CA ARG A 385 -3.59 20.59 5.21
C ARG A 385 -2.27 19.89 4.99
N VAL A 386 -1.81 19.21 6.02
CA VAL A 386 -0.55 18.47 6.06
C VAL A 386 -0.85 16.99 6.20
N ARG A 387 -0.20 16.18 5.40
CA ARG A 387 -0.15 14.73 5.60
C ARG A 387 1.29 14.34 5.89
N GLY A 388 1.47 13.36 6.76
CA GLY A 388 2.81 12.97 7.15
C GLY A 388 2.84 11.70 7.98
N ARG A 389 4.00 11.46 8.54
CA ARG A 389 4.29 10.33 9.42
C ARG A 389 4.94 10.83 10.68
N VAL A 390 4.66 10.14 11.79
CA VAL A 390 5.33 10.43 13.05
C VAL A 390 6.85 10.19 12.88
N SER A 391 7.65 11.16 13.27
CA SER A 391 9.12 11.06 13.29
C SER A 391 9.71 11.35 14.68
N GLY A 392 8.86 11.45 15.67
CA GLY A 392 9.19 11.71 17.08
C GLY A 392 7.92 11.98 17.88
N ASN A 393 8.00 12.18 19.18
CA ASN A 393 6.82 12.35 20.04
C ASN A 393 5.90 13.50 19.58
N THR A 394 6.46 14.53 18.99
CA THR A 394 5.75 15.73 18.52
C THR A 394 6.27 16.18 17.14
N SER A 395 7.00 15.34 16.43
CA SER A 395 7.55 15.65 15.12
C SER A 395 6.87 14.84 14.04
N VAL A 396 6.60 15.47 12.92
CA VAL A 396 5.95 14.89 11.75
C VAL A 396 6.83 15.09 10.53
N THR A 397 7.28 14.02 9.90
CA THR A 397 7.88 14.09 8.57
C THR A 397 6.76 14.26 7.56
N VAL A 398 6.75 15.42 6.91
CA VAL A 398 5.69 15.83 5.98
C VAL A 398 5.84 15.10 4.65
N THR A 399 4.80 14.40 4.23
CA THR A 399 4.73 13.78 2.91
C THR A 399 4.02 14.68 1.90
N ARG A 400 3.06 15.50 2.36
CA ARG A 400 2.30 16.41 1.50
C ARG A 400 1.84 17.65 2.26
N VAL A 401 1.91 18.79 1.60
CA VAL A 401 1.29 20.06 2.01
C VAL A 401 0.33 20.52 0.93
N GLU A 402 -0.87 20.88 1.32
CA GLU A 402 -1.91 21.42 0.44
C GLU A 402 -2.36 22.77 0.99
N LEU A 403 -2.25 23.82 0.18
CA LEU A 403 -2.80 25.15 0.52
C LEU A 403 -4.32 25.09 0.43
N ARG A 404 -5.03 25.55 1.46
CA ARG A 404 -6.48 25.55 1.57
C ARG A 404 -7.02 26.97 1.61
N SER A 405 -8.31 27.12 1.38
CA SER A 405 -9.00 28.38 1.67
C SER A 405 -8.98 28.65 3.17
N ALA A 406 -8.78 29.91 3.56
CA ALA A 406 -8.78 30.29 4.96
C ALA A 406 -10.12 29.98 5.63
N ASP A 407 -10.07 29.26 6.74
CA ASP A 407 -11.18 28.97 7.64
C ASP A 407 -10.62 28.81 9.08
N ASN A 408 -11.42 28.34 10.02
CA ASN A 408 -11.00 28.11 11.40
C ASN A 408 -11.01 26.61 11.78
N ASP A 409 -11.03 25.72 10.80
CA ASP A 409 -10.97 24.29 11.01
C ASP A 409 -9.59 23.87 11.51
N VAL A 410 -9.57 22.95 12.47
CA VAL A 410 -8.34 22.30 12.95
C VAL A 410 -8.58 20.80 12.98
N ASP A 411 -7.78 20.07 12.22
CA ASP A 411 -7.73 18.60 12.27
C ASP A 411 -6.42 18.16 12.92
N LEU A 412 -6.53 17.14 13.76
CA LEU A 412 -5.37 16.44 14.32
C LEU A 412 -5.63 14.94 14.24
N GLN A 413 -4.88 14.26 13.39
CA GLN A 413 -4.89 12.80 13.32
C GLN A 413 -3.49 12.28 13.65
N GLY A 414 -3.43 11.26 14.48
CA GLY A 414 -2.18 10.59 14.82
C GLY A 414 -2.41 9.45 15.82
N PRO A 415 -1.35 8.70 16.15
CA PRO A 415 -1.42 7.66 17.15
C PRO A 415 -1.63 8.28 18.55
N VAL A 416 -2.51 7.64 19.32
CA VAL A 416 -2.72 7.98 20.72
C VAL A 416 -1.51 7.58 21.56
N GLN A 417 -0.89 8.54 22.24
CA GLN A 417 0.29 8.32 23.07
C GLN A 417 -0.06 7.96 24.52
N SER A 418 -1.16 8.51 25.04
CA SER A 418 -1.64 8.19 26.37
C SER A 418 -3.14 8.51 26.51
N ILE A 419 -3.77 7.85 27.49
CA ILE A 419 -5.18 8.02 27.82
C ILE A 419 -5.27 8.25 29.33
N ASN A 420 -5.92 9.34 29.74
CA ASN A 420 -6.15 9.66 31.14
C ASN A 420 -7.59 10.18 31.33
N GLY A 421 -8.49 9.30 31.75
CA GLY A 421 -9.91 9.59 31.85
C GLY A 421 -10.51 9.99 30.49
N ASN A 422 -10.99 11.22 30.37
CA ASN A 422 -11.56 11.75 29.12
C ASN A 422 -10.53 12.42 28.21
N VAL A 423 -9.26 12.47 28.61
CA VAL A 423 -8.20 13.12 27.85
C VAL A 423 -7.36 12.07 27.13
N ILE A 424 -7.26 12.18 25.82
CA ILE A 424 -6.30 11.43 24.99
C ILE A 424 -5.20 12.38 24.54
N VAL A 425 -3.97 11.88 24.40
CA VAL A 425 -2.84 12.67 23.90
C VAL A 425 -2.47 12.15 22.51
N ILE A 426 -2.48 13.04 21.53
CA ILE A 426 -2.12 12.76 20.14
C ILE A 426 -0.97 13.71 19.76
N LEU A 427 0.20 13.17 19.38
CA LEU A 427 1.38 13.96 19.02
C LEU A 427 1.74 15.05 20.06
N GLY A 428 1.61 14.72 21.33
CA GLY A 428 1.87 15.67 22.44
C GLY A 428 0.73 16.65 22.72
N VAL A 429 -0.32 16.69 21.92
CA VAL A 429 -1.49 17.57 22.14
C VAL A 429 -2.50 16.84 23.00
N PRO A 430 -2.85 17.39 24.20
CA PRO A 430 -3.93 16.84 25.01
C PRO A 430 -5.29 17.24 24.39
N VAL A 431 -6.11 16.25 24.17
CA VAL A 431 -7.46 16.36 23.59
C VAL A 431 -8.47 15.91 24.63
N ASP A 432 -9.25 16.85 25.17
CA ASP A 432 -10.34 16.55 26.10
C ASP A 432 -11.63 16.20 25.33
N THR A 433 -12.06 14.96 25.45
CA THR A 433 -13.26 14.45 24.79
C THR A 433 -14.56 14.80 25.53
N SER A 434 -14.51 15.47 26.71
CA SER A 434 -15.66 15.71 27.58
C SER A 434 -16.74 16.55 26.92
N SER A 435 -16.36 17.53 26.11
CA SER A 435 -17.26 18.48 25.45
C SER A 435 -17.61 18.09 24.00
N MET A 436 -17.03 17.01 23.47
CA MET A 436 -17.28 16.58 22.08
C MET A 436 -18.69 16.01 21.94
N GLY A 437 -19.32 16.33 20.81
CA GLY A 437 -20.66 15.89 20.46
C GLY A 437 -20.75 14.68 19.55
N GLN A 438 -19.65 14.34 18.84
CA GLN A 438 -19.65 13.31 17.82
C GLN A 438 -18.47 12.35 18.02
N PHE A 439 -18.78 11.04 17.92
CA PHE A 439 -17.78 9.98 17.98
C PHE A 439 -18.10 8.92 16.94
N GLU A 440 -17.08 8.47 16.23
CA GLU A 440 -17.20 7.43 15.20
C GLU A 440 -16.26 6.26 15.47
N SER A 441 -16.76 5.06 15.20
CA SER A 441 -15.98 3.83 15.23
C SER A 441 -15.13 3.71 13.94
N VAL A 442 -14.21 2.76 13.92
CA VAL A 442 -13.39 2.41 12.73
C VAL A 442 -14.26 2.14 11.48
N SER A 443 -15.50 1.69 11.66
CA SER A 443 -16.41 1.46 10.53
C SER A 443 -17.16 2.73 10.06
N GLY A 444 -16.87 3.91 10.65
CA GLY A 444 -17.60 5.16 10.38
C GLY A 444 -19.00 5.20 10.98
N SER A 445 -19.32 4.28 11.90
CA SER A 445 -20.63 4.29 12.60
C SER A 445 -20.55 5.21 13.82
N SER A 446 -21.59 6.03 14.00
CA SER A 446 -21.70 6.87 15.19
C SER A 446 -21.81 6.01 16.46
N ILE A 447 -20.99 6.31 17.45
CA ILE A 447 -20.95 5.67 18.76
C ILE A 447 -21.01 6.73 19.86
N ASN A 448 -21.24 6.31 21.10
CA ASN A 448 -21.14 7.25 22.21
C ASN A 448 -19.70 7.38 22.73
N ARG A 449 -19.43 8.41 23.54
CA ARG A 449 -18.09 8.66 24.09
C ARG A 449 -17.56 7.50 24.93
N ALA A 450 -18.40 6.82 25.70
CA ALA A 450 -17.97 5.72 26.55
C ALA A 450 -17.47 4.53 25.71
N ASP A 451 -18.19 4.19 24.64
CA ASP A 451 -17.81 3.14 23.71
C ASP A 451 -16.54 3.54 22.93
N PHE A 452 -16.42 4.81 22.53
CA PHE A 452 -15.21 5.35 21.90
C PHE A 452 -13.99 5.17 22.81
N LEU A 453 -14.05 5.67 24.06
CA LEU A 453 -12.95 5.57 25.01
C LEU A 453 -12.62 4.12 25.42
N ALA A 454 -13.62 3.22 25.41
CA ALA A 454 -13.38 1.80 25.65
C ALA A 454 -12.65 1.11 24.48
N ALA A 455 -12.82 1.62 23.26
CA ALA A 455 -12.18 1.10 22.07
C ALA A 455 -10.78 1.69 21.81
N VAL A 456 -10.52 2.93 22.26
CA VAL A 456 -9.21 3.60 22.11
C VAL A 456 -8.15 2.92 22.98
N GLN A 457 -7.00 2.64 22.38
CA GLN A 457 -5.80 2.14 23.06
C GLN A 457 -4.61 3.03 22.74
N VAL A 458 -3.49 2.90 23.47
CA VAL A 458 -2.23 3.50 23.07
C VAL A 458 -1.83 2.94 21.70
N ASN A 459 -1.41 3.81 20.82
CA ASN A 459 -1.14 3.58 19.39
C ASN A 459 -2.39 3.38 18.51
N SER A 460 -3.62 3.46 19.02
CA SER A 460 -4.79 3.61 18.15
C SER A 460 -4.66 4.87 17.33
N LEU A 461 -4.93 4.80 16.03
CA LEU A 461 -5.02 5.98 15.19
C LEU A 461 -6.35 6.67 15.45
N VAL A 462 -6.29 7.92 15.88
CA VAL A 462 -7.47 8.74 16.17
C VAL A 462 -7.35 10.05 15.40
N LYS A 463 -8.44 10.45 14.79
CA LYS A 463 -8.60 11.77 14.17
C LYS A 463 -9.59 12.58 15.01
N VAL A 464 -9.21 13.80 15.32
CA VAL A 464 -10.09 14.76 15.99
C VAL A 464 -10.23 16.01 15.15
N LYS A 465 -11.44 16.58 15.14
CA LYS A 465 -11.76 17.82 14.41
C LYS A 465 -12.31 18.83 15.39
N GLY A 466 -11.99 20.07 15.16
CA GLY A 466 -12.47 21.18 15.97
C GLY A 466 -12.35 22.52 15.28
N LYS A 467 -12.69 23.56 16.02
CA LYS A 467 -12.63 24.95 15.56
C LYS A 467 -11.64 25.75 16.39
N LEU A 468 -10.81 26.52 15.71
CA LEU A 468 -9.90 27.45 16.38
C LEU A 468 -10.69 28.56 17.08
N ASN A 469 -10.39 28.80 18.36
CA ASN A 469 -10.90 29.91 19.14
C ASN A 469 -9.74 30.64 19.82
N GLY A 470 -9.28 31.71 19.18
CA GLY A 470 -8.04 32.38 19.56
C GLY A 470 -6.83 31.48 19.26
N SER A 471 -6.15 31.00 20.30
CA SER A 471 -5.02 30.06 20.19
C SER A 471 -5.36 28.64 20.68
N THR A 472 -6.60 28.39 21.08
CA THR A 472 -7.08 27.10 21.56
C THR A 472 -8.05 26.47 20.57
N VAL A 473 -8.19 25.14 20.60
CA VAL A 473 -9.13 24.42 19.76
C VAL A 473 -10.30 23.93 20.59
N ASN A 474 -11.50 24.22 20.13
CA ASN A 474 -12.73 23.58 20.63
C ASN A 474 -12.90 22.28 19.81
N TRP A 475 -12.55 21.15 20.42
CA TRP A 475 -12.73 19.85 19.81
C TRP A 475 -14.20 19.42 19.77
N GLU A 476 -14.69 19.00 18.61
CA GLU A 476 -16.12 18.73 18.36
C GLU A 476 -16.39 17.27 18.04
N GLU A 477 -15.43 16.60 17.35
CA GLU A 477 -15.59 15.26 16.82
C GLU A 477 -14.32 14.44 17.03
N ALA A 478 -14.47 13.13 17.30
CA ALA A 478 -13.38 12.17 17.33
C ALA A 478 -13.76 10.89 16.58
N GLU A 479 -12.89 10.46 15.68
CA GLU A 479 -13.02 9.27 14.83
C GLU A 479 -11.93 8.28 15.17
N LEU A 480 -12.29 6.99 15.34
CA LEU A 480 -11.31 5.90 15.33
C LEU A 480 -10.95 5.60 13.89
N GLU A 481 -9.65 5.65 13.61
CA GLU A 481 -9.07 5.28 12.31
C GLU A 481 -8.32 3.93 12.44
N ASP A 482 -8.13 3.22 11.33
CA ASP A 482 -7.34 1.96 11.33
C ASP A 482 -5.90 2.18 10.90
#